data_1cac57614e34a0f22c5815f36e901feb
#
_entry.id   1cac57614e34a0f22c5815f36e901feb
#
_cell.length_a   1.000
_cell.length_b   1.000
_cell.length_c   1.000
_cell.angle_alpha   90.00
_cell.angle_beta   90.00
_cell.angle_gamma   90.00
#
_symmetry.space_group_name_H-M   'P 1'
#
loop_
_entity.id
_entity.type
_entity.pdbx_description
1 polymer ?
#
loop_
_entity_poly.entity_id
_entity_poly.type
_entity_poly.pdbx_seq_one_letter_code
_entity_poly.pdbx_strand_id
1 'polypeptide(L)'
;MDTQNTPIHINLWHRDFWRLCFANLFLMTSIYMLLLSIPYFMAKEGYSVTQIGVVYAAYGLGIFLLGGFCSYLVQRYRRNRVCQISILGVAISLVVLYYLETFWNIKVGFEMLVAMRLIQGAFLGLAEMALASTLIIDTCESFQRTEANYITSWFARFSIAVGPLLSILVY
;
A
#
# COMPACT_ATOMS: atom_id res chain seq x y z
N MET A 1 -32.34 28.04 -22.41
CA MET A 1 -32.06 28.36 -21.00
C MET A 1 -30.74 27.65 -20.61
N ASP A 2 -29.64 28.29 -20.94
CA ASP A 2 -28.30 27.71 -20.75
C ASP A 2 -27.66 28.26 -19.48
N THR A 3 -27.91 27.59 -18.35
CA THR A 3 -27.32 27.92 -17.05
C THR A 3 -26.17 26.97 -16.67
N GLN A 4 -25.52 26.32 -17.67
CA GLN A 4 -24.52 25.27 -17.38
C GLN A 4 -23.07 25.62 -17.72
N ASN A 5 -22.73 26.87 -18.02
CA ASN A 5 -21.38 27.21 -18.46
C ASN A 5 -20.68 28.24 -17.59
N THR A 6 -20.75 28.12 -16.29
CA THR A 6 -19.65 28.64 -15.46
C THR A 6 -18.74 27.45 -15.09
N PRO A 7 -17.54 27.36 -15.66
CA PRO A 7 -16.57 26.42 -15.16
C PRO A 7 -16.23 26.86 -13.73
N ILE A 8 -16.79 26.16 -12.76
CA ILE A 8 -16.35 26.29 -11.38
C ILE A 8 -14.94 25.71 -11.36
N HIS A 9 -13.94 26.56 -11.53
CA HIS A 9 -12.53 26.20 -11.36
C HIS A 9 -12.28 25.93 -9.87
N ILE A 10 -12.78 24.82 -9.37
CA ILE A 10 -12.32 24.31 -8.09
C ILE A 10 -10.92 23.75 -8.34
N ASN A 11 -9.96 24.38 -7.71
CA ASN A 11 -8.57 24.01 -7.88
C ASN A 11 -8.36 22.61 -7.31
N LEU A 12 -8.13 21.59 -8.17
CA LEU A 12 -7.84 20.22 -7.77
C LEU A 12 -6.64 20.14 -6.82
N TRP A 13 -5.71 21.07 -6.96
CA TRP A 13 -4.44 21.16 -6.22
C TRP A 13 -4.61 21.77 -4.84
N HIS A 14 -5.59 21.31 -4.06
CA HIS A 14 -5.74 21.73 -2.68
C HIS A 14 -4.87 20.86 -1.73
N ARG A 15 -4.67 21.35 -0.52
CA ARG A 15 -3.73 20.79 0.46
C ARG A 15 -4.00 19.32 0.80
N ASP A 16 -5.26 18.91 0.85
CA ASP A 16 -5.63 17.54 1.20
C ASP A 16 -5.41 16.56 0.04
N PHE A 17 -5.55 17.00 -1.20
CA PHE A 17 -5.20 16.21 -2.37
C PHE A 17 -3.68 15.93 -2.45
N TRP A 18 -2.84 16.91 -2.17
CA TRP A 18 -1.40 16.72 -2.08
C TRP A 18 -1.02 15.71 -1.00
N ARG A 19 -1.62 15.81 0.19
CA ARG A 19 -1.40 14.83 1.28
C ARG A 19 -1.75 13.41 0.86
N LEU A 20 -2.84 13.27 0.10
CA LEU A 20 -3.26 11.98 -0.44
C LEU A 20 -2.21 11.42 -1.43
N CYS A 21 -1.74 12.25 -2.37
CA CYS A 21 -0.73 11.86 -3.36
C CYS A 21 0.57 11.40 -2.68
N PHE A 22 1.05 12.17 -1.68
CA PHE A 22 2.25 11.80 -0.94
C PHE A 22 2.06 10.55 -0.08
N ALA A 23 0.91 10.39 0.58
CA ALA A 23 0.61 9.18 1.33
C ALA A 23 0.62 7.94 0.43
N ASN A 24 0.02 8.03 -0.76
CA ASN A 24 0.05 6.97 -1.75
C ASN A 24 1.47 6.70 -2.26
N LEU A 25 2.26 7.74 -2.55
CA LEU A 25 3.65 7.63 -2.97
C LEU A 25 4.48 6.85 -1.92
N PHE A 26 4.43 7.26 -0.65
CA PHE A 26 5.19 6.62 0.42
C PHE A 26 4.75 5.18 0.66
N LEU A 27 3.44 4.92 0.66
CA LEU A 27 2.91 3.58 0.81
C LEU A 27 3.42 2.66 -0.30
N MET A 28 3.28 3.08 -1.55
CA MET A 28 3.71 2.29 -2.71
C MET A 28 5.23 2.14 -2.76
N THR A 29 6.00 3.17 -2.44
CA THR A 29 7.47 3.08 -2.39
C THR A 29 7.92 2.05 -1.36
N SER A 30 7.33 2.01 -0.17
CA SER A 30 7.67 1.03 0.86
C SER A 30 7.40 -0.40 0.41
N ILE A 31 6.32 -0.62 -0.34
CA ILE A 31 5.95 -1.92 -0.89
C ILE A 31 6.95 -2.38 -1.95
N TYR A 32 7.26 -1.51 -2.91
CA TYR A 32 8.19 -1.84 -4.00
C TYR A 32 9.63 -2.02 -3.50
N MET A 33 10.01 -1.32 -2.44
CA MET A 33 11.29 -1.54 -1.76
C MET A 33 11.34 -2.96 -1.17
N LEU A 34 10.29 -3.40 -0.47
CA LEU A 34 10.22 -4.74 0.12
C LEU A 34 10.12 -5.85 -0.93
N LEU A 35 9.52 -5.56 -2.07
CA LEU A 35 9.39 -6.53 -3.16
C LEU A 35 10.77 -7.02 -3.63
N LEU A 36 11.79 -6.20 -3.58
CA LEU A 36 13.15 -6.57 -3.96
C LEU A 36 13.99 -7.07 -2.77
N SER A 37 13.84 -6.44 -1.60
CA SER A 37 14.63 -6.77 -0.40
C SER A 37 14.39 -8.20 0.09
N ILE A 38 13.14 -8.67 0.08
CA ILE A 38 12.78 -9.97 0.68
C ILE A 38 13.34 -11.17 -0.11
N PRO A 39 13.20 -11.25 -1.45
CA PRO A 39 13.82 -12.37 -2.17
C PRO A 39 15.34 -12.39 -2.01
N TYR A 40 15.97 -11.22 -1.99
CA TYR A 40 17.39 -11.11 -1.78
C TYR A 40 17.81 -11.65 -0.39
N PHE A 41 17.09 -11.22 0.65
CA PHE A 41 17.30 -11.71 2.01
C PHE A 41 17.09 -13.23 2.11
N MET A 42 15.98 -13.74 1.58
CA MET A 42 15.67 -15.17 1.62
C MET A 42 16.66 -16.00 0.83
N ALA A 43 17.13 -15.52 -0.32
CA ALA A 43 18.17 -16.20 -1.11
C ALA A 43 19.50 -16.25 -0.36
N LYS A 44 19.88 -15.20 0.37
CA LYS A 44 21.08 -15.13 1.20
C LYS A 44 21.01 -16.12 2.38
N GLU A 45 19.83 -16.31 2.97
CA GLU A 45 19.61 -17.30 4.04
C GLU A 45 19.48 -18.76 3.52
N GLY A 46 19.56 -18.98 2.21
CA GLY A 46 19.56 -20.32 1.60
C GLY A 46 18.17 -20.89 1.33
N TYR A 47 17.12 -20.09 1.34
CA TYR A 47 15.77 -20.54 0.96
C TYR A 47 15.69 -20.87 -0.53
N SER A 48 14.92 -21.91 -0.87
CA SER A 48 14.68 -22.29 -2.25
C SER A 48 13.78 -21.28 -2.99
N VAL A 49 13.92 -21.23 -4.31
CA VAL A 49 13.07 -20.37 -5.18
C VAL A 49 11.56 -20.65 -4.97
N THR A 50 11.21 -21.92 -4.73
CA THR A 50 9.84 -22.32 -4.44
C THR A 50 9.33 -21.70 -3.13
N GLN A 51 10.15 -21.69 -2.08
CA GLN A 51 9.79 -21.08 -0.80
C GLN A 51 9.61 -19.56 -0.93
N ILE A 52 10.47 -18.89 -1.69
CA ILE A 52 10.32 -17.47 -2.02
C ILE A 52 8.99 -17.25 -2.73
N GLY A 53 8.66 -18.09 -3.71
CA GLY A 53 7.38 -18.02 -4.43
C GLY A 53 6.15 -18.16 -3.50
N VAL A 54 6.20 -19.07 -2.53
CA VAL A 54 5.11 -19.26 -1.54
C VAL A 54 4.92 -18.01 -0.67
N VAL A 55 5.99 -17.34 -0.24
CA VAL A 55 5.93 -16.10 0.55
C VAL A 55 5.26 -14.98 -0.26
N TYR A 56 5.54 -14.88 -1.56
CA TYR A 56 4.86 -13.93 -2.45
C TYR A 56 3.40 -14.30 -2.70
N ALA A 57 3.11 -15.58 -2.88
CA ALA A 57 1.74 -16.05 -3.04
C ALA A 57 0.89 -15.76 -1.80
N ALA A 58 1.44 -15.94 -0.60
CA ALA A 58 0.77 -15.60 0.66
C ALA A 58 0.46 -14.10 0.75
N TYR A 59 1.37 -13.23 0.31
CA TYR A 59 1.15 -11.79 0.24
C TYR A 59 -0.01 -11.45 -0.72
N GLY A 60 -0.01 -12.01 -1.93
CA GLY A 60 -1.09 -11.84 -2.90
C GLY A 60 -2.44 -12.36 -2.40
N LEU A 61 -2.45 -13.53 -1.72
CA LEU A 61 -3.64 -14.06 -1.06
C LEU A 61 -4.17 -13.13 0.03
N GLY A 62 -3.30 -12.49 0.82
CA GLY A 62 -3.70 -11.51 1.81
C GLY A 62 -4.44 -10.33 1.19
N ILE A 63 -3.91 -9.77 0.10
CA ILE A 63 -4.58 -8.68 -0.65
C ILE A 63 -5.94 -9.14 -1.16
N PHE A 64 -6.02 -10.32 -1.75
CA PHE A 64 -7.26 -10.87 -2.33
C PHE A 64 -8.33 -11.09 -1.26
N LEU A 65 -7.98 -11.73 -0.13
CA LEU A 65 -8.93 -12.07 0.93
C LEU A 65 -9.59 -10.83 1.55
N LEU A 66 -8.82 -9.82 1.90
CA LEU A 66 -9.39 -8.60 2.50
C LEU A 66 -9.86 -7.58 1.47
N GLY A 67 -9.40 -7.64 0.23
CA GLY A 67 -9.91 -6.80 -0.86
C GLY A 67 -11.41 -6.94 -1.05
N GLY A 68 -11.94 -8.16 -0.98
CA GLY A 68 -13.38 -8.43 -1.05
C GLY A 68 -14.18 -7.85 0.13
N PHE A 69 -13.58 -7.81 1.34
CA PHE A 69 -14.20 -7.23 2.54
C PHE A 69 -14.02 -5.71 2.65
N CYS A 70 -13.11 -5.13 1.88
CA CYS A 70 -12.84 -3.70 1.93
C CYS A 70 -14.08 -2.86 1.68
N SER A 71 -14.87 -3.23 0.69
CA SER A 71 -16.12 -2.52 0.34
C SER A 71 -17.10 -2.48 1.52
N TYR A 72 -17.25 -3.60 2.23
CA TYR A 72 -18.09 -3.68 3.43
C TYR A 72 -17.54 -2.83 4.58
N LEU A 73 -16.24 -2.90 4.85
CA LEU A 73 -15.59 -2.14 5.93
C LEU A 73 -15.66 -0.64 5.69
N VAL A 74 -15.44 -0.21 4.44
CA VAL A 74 -15.49 1.20 4.05
C VAL A 74 -16.90 1.77 4.11
N GLN A 75 -17.93 0.97 3.85
CA GLN A 75 -19.34 1.39 3.99
C GLN A 75 -19.78 1.46 5.46
N ARG A 76 -19.31 0.55 6.31
CA ARG A 76 -19.71 0.47 7.72
C ARG A 76 -18.96 1.44 8.61
N TYR A 77 -17.69 1.71 8.31
CA TYR A 77 -16.81 2.59 9.09
C TYR A 77 -16.44 3.84 8.28
N ARG A 78 -16.02 4.90 8.97
CA ARG A 78 -15.52 6.11 8.29
C ARG A 78 -14.27 5.75 7.46
N ARG A 79 -14.30 6.05 6.18
CA ARG A 79 -13.24 5.75 5.18
C ARG A 79 -11.84 6.13 5.67
N ASN A 80 -11.71 7.31 6.25
CA ASN A 80 -10.43 7.79 6.77
C ASN A 80 -9.89 6.92 7.93
N ARG A 81 -10.76 6.40 8.81
CA ARG A 81 -10.33 5.47 9.88
C ARG A 81 -9.85 4.14 9.34
N VAL A 82 -10.54 3.59 8.35
CA VAL A 82 -10.13 2.33 7.70
C VAL A 82 -8.75 2.51 7.07
N CYS A 83 -8.52 3.61 6.37
CA CYS A 83 -7.23 3.94 5.77
C CYS A 83 -6.13 4.06 6.83
N GLN A 84 -6.35 4.82 7.90
CA GLN A 84 -5.36 5.00 8.98
C GLN A 84 -5.02 3.69 9.69
N ILE A 85 -6.01 2.88 10.02
CA ILE A 85 -5.81 1.58 10.69
C ILE A 85 -5.02 0.64 9.75
N SER A 86 -5.33 0.64 8.47
CA SER A 86 -4.66 -0.20 7.49
C SER A 86 -3.19 0.20 7.30
N ILE A 87 -2.89 1.49 7.18
CA ILE A 87 -1.51 1.99 7.08
C ILE A 87 -0.73 1.67 8.36
N LEU A 88 -1.34 1.87 9.54
CA LEU A 88 -0.74 1.50 10.81
C LEU A 88 -0.48 -0.01 10.91
N GLY A 89 -1.41 -0.85 10.42
CA GLY A 89 -1.23 -2.29 10.37
C GLY A 89 -0.03 -2.71 9.51
N VAL A 90 0.14 -2.10 8.34
CA VAL A 90 1.33 -2.31 7.49
C VAL A 90 2.60 -1.87 8.23
N ALA A 91 2.62 -0.68 8.83
CA ALA A 91 3.78 -0.17 9.56
C ALA A 91 4.16 -1.07 10.75
N ILE A 92 3.18 -1.50 11.55
CA ILE A 92 3.39 -2.39 12.69
C ILE A 92 3.95 -3.74 12.22
N SER A 93 3.44 -4.30 11.14
CA SER A 93 3.92 -5.58 10.60
C SER A 93 5.39 -5.50 10.19
N LEU A 94 5.84 -4.37 9.63
CA LEU A 94 7.24 -4.14 9.26
C LEU A 94 8.13 -3.99 10.49
N VAL A 95 7.68 -3.20 11.47
CA VAL A 95 8.40 -2.99 12.73
C VAL A 95 8.56 -4.30 13.49
N VAL A 96 7.50 -5.11 13.58
CA VAL A 96 7.55 -6.42 14.24
C VAL A 96 8.57 -7.34 13.54
N LEU A 97 8.56 -7.38 12.21
CA LEU A 97 9.50 -8.20 11.44
C LEU A 97 10.95 -7.78 11.70
N TYR A 98 11.23 -6.47 11.71
CA TYR A 98 12.55 -5.93 12.00
C TYR A 98 13.02 -6.24 13.43
N TYR A 99 12.14 -6.07 14.43
CA TYR A 99 12.48 -6.34 15.83
C TYR A 99 12.72 -7.83 16.12
N LEU A 100 11.93 -8.71 15.53
CA LEU A 100 12.12 -10.16 15.66
C LEU A 100 13.49 -10.61 15.15
N GLU A 101 13.93 -10.03 14.02
CA GLU A 101 15.22 -10.36 13.43
C GLU A 101 16.39 -9.76 14.21
N THR A 102 16.28 -8.48 14.63
CA THR A 102 17.41 -7.72 15.19
C THR A 102 17.62 -7.98 16.68
N PHE A 103 16.53 -8.02 17.47
CA PHE A 103 16.65 -8.06 18.94
C PHE A 103 16.58 -9.46 19.53
N TRP A 104 15.78 -10.33 18.96
CA TRP A 104 15.59 -11.66 19.55
C TRP A 104 16.44 -12.74 18.90
N ASN A 105 17.19 -12.41 17.86
CA ASN A 105 18.04 -13.35 17.12
C ASN A 105 17.27 -14.65 16.76
N ILE A 106 15.95 -14.55 16.73
CA ILE A 106 15.08 -15.64 16.34
C ILE A 106 15.19 -15.67 14.82
N LYS A 107 15.85 -16.69 14.28
CA LYS A 107 15.73 -16.97 12.85
C LYS A 107 14.25 -17.06 12.54
N VAL A 108 13.75 -16.06 11.82
CA VAL A 108 12.33 -16.01 11.43
C VAL A 108 12.07 -17.24 10.55
N GLY A 109 11.41 -18.23 11.12
CA GLY A 109 11.11 -19.48 10.42
C GLY A 109 10.26 -19.20 9.18
N PHE A 110 10.37 -20.04 8.17
CA PHE A 110 9.62 -19.93 6.92
C PHE A 110 8.11 -19.72 7.14
N GLU A 111 7.51 -20.46 8.06
CA GLU A 111 6.09 -20.38 8.38
C GLU A 111 5.69 -18.99 8.91
N MET A 112 6.56 -18.40 9.73
CA MET A 112 6.34 -17.05 10.28
C MET A 112 6.44 -15.98 9.20
N LEU A 113 7.39 -16.11 8.26
CA LEU A 113 7.48 -15.22 7.10
C LEU A 113 6.21 -15.29 6.25
N VAL A 114 5.69 -16.48 5.99
CA VAL A 114 4.43 -16.67 5.25
C VAL A 114 3.26 -16.02 5.97
N ALA A 115 3.11 -16.25 7.28
CA ALA A 115 2.03 -15.66 8.08
C ALA A 115 2.10 -14.13 8.11
N MET A 116 3.30 -13.58 8.35
CA MET A 116 3.51 -12.12 8.37
C MET A 116 3.23 -11.48 7.01
N ARG A 117 3.60 -12.15 5.92
CA ARG A 117 3.31 -11.68 4.57
C ARG A 117 1.83 -11.71 4.22
N LEU A 118 1.11 -12.72 4.67
CA LEU A 118 -0.33 -12.79 4.51
C LEU A 118 -1.03 -11.64 5.25
N ILE A 119 -0.65 -11.38 6.50
CA ILE A 119 -1.18 -10.27 7.30
C ILE A 119 -0.84 -8.92 6.66
N GLN A 120 0.40 -8.73 6.24
CA GLN A 120 0.85 -7.51 5.57
C GLN A 120 0.09 -7.25 4.27
N GLY A 121 -0.09 -8.28 3.44
CA GLY A 121 -0.88 -8.21 2.21
C GLY A 121 -2.34 -7.81 2.49
N ALA A 122 -2.92 -8.36 3.54
CA ALA A 122 -4.28 -8.06 3.97
C ALA A 122 -4.46 -6.57 4.33
N PHE A 123 -3.60 -6.03 5.18
CA PHE A 123 -3.63 -4.60 5.54
C PHE A 123 -3.31 -3.70 4.36
N LEU A 124 -2.41 -4.13 3.47
CA LEU A 124 -2.09 -3.37 2.28
C LEU A 124 -3.27 -3.27 1.32
N GLY A 125 -3.94 -4.38 1.04
CA GLY A 125 -5.13 -4.37 0.17
C GLY A 125 -6.20 -3.42 0.67
N LEU A 126 -6.41 -3.36 2.00
CA LEU A 126 -7.31 -2.39 2.62
C LEU A 126 -6.80 -0.95 2.47
N ALA A 127 -5.50 -0.70 2.68
CA ALA A 127 -4.91 0.63 2.59
C ALA A 127 -4.97 1.17 1.16
N GLU A 128 -4.62 0.36 0.17
CA GLU A 128 -4.64 0.73 -1.25
C GLU A 128 -6.05 1.07 -1.71
N MET A 129 -7.03 0.21 -1.42
CA MET A 129 -8.43 0.45 -1.76
C MET A 129 -9.00 1.69 -1.07
N ALA A 130 -8.71 1.87 0.22
CA ALA A 130 -9.17 3.03 0.97
C ALA A 130 -8.54 4.33 0.47
N LEU A 131 -7.27 4.32 0.09
CA LEU A 131 -6.53 5.49 -0.40
C LEU A 131 -6.95 5.87 -1.82
N ALA A 132 -6.88 4.91 -2.75
CA ALA A 132 -7.05 5.20 -4.17
C ALA A 132 -8.50 5.48 -4.56
N SER A 133 -9.46 4.72 -4.01
CA SER A 133 -10.85 4.82 -4.45
C SER A 133 -11.73 5.68 -3.56
N THR A 134 -11.50 5.63 -2.24
CA THR A 134 -12.45 6.25 -1.31
C THR A 134 -12.07 7.66 -0.90
N LEU A 135 -10.79 7.94 -0.66
CA LEU A 135 -10.35 9.28 -0.30
C LEU A 135 -10.39 10.25 -1.48
N ILE A 136 -10.19 9.77 -2.70
CA ILE A 136 -10.39 10.59 -3.91
C ILE A 136 -11.85 11.01 -4.05
N ILE A 137 -12.79 10.12 -3.74
CA ILE A 137 -14.22 10.44 -3.78
C ILE A 137 -14.60 11.52 -2.76
N ASP A 138 -13.94 11.51 -1.58
CA ASP A 138 -14.22 12.45 -0.51
C ASP A 138 -13.51 13.81 -0.68
N THR A 139 -12.39 13.82 -1.41
CA THR A 139 -11.56 15.03 -1.60
C THR A 139 -11.81 15.75 -2.92
N CYS A 140 -12.34 15.06 -3.93
CA CYS A 140 -12.52 15.61 -5.27
C CYS A 140 -13.98 15.59 -5.69
N GLU A 141 -14.40 16.62 -6.42
CA GLU A 141 -15.72 16.66 -7.03
C GLU A 141 -15.87 15.63 -8.15
N SER A 142 -17.10 15.24 -8.46
CA SER A 142 -17.40 14.14 -9.37
C SER A 142 -16.74 14.26 -10.75
N PHE A 143 -16.65 15.48 -11.29
CA PHE A 143 -16.05 15.74 -12.60
C PHE A 143 -14.52 15.72 -12.60
N GLN A 144 -13.87 15.91 -11.42
CA GLN A 144 -12.42 15.89 -11.27
C GLN A 144 -11.85 14.52 -10.89
N ARG A 145 -12.68 13.55 -10.54
CA ARG A 145 -12.26 12.22 -10.05
C ARG A 145 -11.39 11.46 -11.05
N THR A 146 -11.68 11.59 -12.33
CA THR A 146 -10.88 10.95 -13.38
C THR A 146 -9.48 11.52 -13.41
N GLU A 147 -9.33 12.84 -13.39
CA GLU A 147 -8.05 13.51 -13.36
C GLU A 147 -7.28 13.19 -12.07
N ALA A 148 -7.94 13.23 -10.92
CA ALA A 148 -7.35 12.87 -9.63
C ALA A 148 -6.83 11.41 -9.62
N ASN A 149 -7.57 10.46 -10.21
CA ASN A 149 -7.14 9.08 -10.35
C ASN A 149 -5.90 8.94 -11.25
N TYR A 150 -5.82 9.69 -12.34
CA TYR A 150 -4.63 9.69 -13.19
C TYR A 150 -3.40 10.20 -12.45
N ILE A 151 -3.54 11.31 -11.72
CA ILE A 151 -2.44 11.90 -10.95
C ILE A 151 -1.98 10.95 -9.85
N THR A 152 -2.87 10.42 -9.05
CA THR A 152 -2.51 9.47 -7.99
C THR A 152 -1.90 8.18 -8.53
N SER A 153 -2.37 7.69 -9.67
CA SER A 153 -1.79 6.53 -10.36
C SER A 153 -0.38 6.85 -10.91
N TRP A 154 -0.14 8.08 -11.34
CA TRP A 154 1.18 8.51 -11.77
C TRP A 154 2.19 8.49 -10.61
N PHE A 155 1.80 8.99 -9.43
CA PHE A 155 2.61 8.88 -8.22
C PHE A 155 2.90 7.43 -7.84
N ALA A 156 1.89 6.53 -7.94
CA ALA A 156 2.08 5.11 -7.69
C ALA A 156 3.07 4.47 -8.68
N ARG A 157 3.01 4.82 -9.96
CA ARG A 157 3.96 4.33 -10.97
C ARG A 157 5.38 4.86 -10.74
N PHE A 158 5.52 6.09 -10.29
CA PHE A 158 6.82 6.64 -9.91
C PHE A 158 7.48 5.81 -8.79
N SER A 159 6.67 5.31 -7.85
CA SER A 159 7.13 4.43 -6.78
C SER A 159 7.71 3.10 -7.27
N ILE A 160 7.24 2.59 -8.43
CA ILE A 160 7.78 1.36 -9.04
C ILE A 160 9.26 1.53 -9.42
N ALA A 161 9.66 2.73 -9.85
CA ALA A 161 11.04 3.02 -10.19
C ALA A 161 11.89 3.34 -8.95
N VAL A 162 11.35 4.14 -8.03
CA VAL A 162 12.08 4.63 -6.85
C VAL A 162 12.24 3.55 -5.79
N GLY A 163 11.23 2.69 -5.57
CA GLY A 163 11.27 1.63 -4.56
C GLY A 163 12.47 0.70 -4.69
N PRO A 164 12.69 0.05 -5.84
CA PRO A 164 13.85 -0.81 -6.08
C PRO A 164 15.19 -0.09 -5.94
N LEU A 165 15.29 1.17 -6.42
CA LEU A 165 16.51 1.97 -6.27
C LEU A 165 16.84 2.22 -4.79
N LEU A 166 15.87 2.57 -3.98
CA LEU A 166 16.06 2.75 -2.54
C LEU A 166 16.43 1.43 -1.85
N SER A 167 15.86 0.31 -2.30
CA SER A 167 16.23 -1.01 -1.78
C SER A 167 17.71 -1.32 -1.98
N ILE A 168 18.26 -1.02 -3.16
CA ILE A 168 19.69 -1.25 -3.47
C ILE A 168 20.59 -0.30 -2.65
N LEU A 169 20.15 0.92 -2.37
CA LEU A 169 20.94 1.88 -1.59
C LEU A 169 21.01 1.55 -0.09
N VAL A 170 20.04 0.82 0.42
CA VAL A 170 19.96 0.44 1.86
C VAL A 170 20.70 -0.89 2.12
N TYR A 171 20.84 -1.75 1.12
CA TYR A 171 21.54 -3.03 1.21
C TYR A 171 22.92 -2.98 0.55
#